data_92ff35f36a9c39d386636f10fa3ca3f5
#
_entry.id   92ff35f36a9c39d386636f10fa3ca3f5
#
_cell.length_a   1.000
_cell.length_b   1.000
_cell.length_c   1.000
_cell.angle_alpha   90.00
_cell.angle_beta   90.00
_cell.angle_gamma   90.00
#
_symmetry.space_group_name_H-M   'P 1'
#
loop_
_entity.id
_entity.type
_entity.pdbx_description
1 polymer ?
#
loop_
_entity_poly.entity_id
_entity_poly.type
_entity_poly.pdbx_seq_one_letter_code
_entity_poly.pdbx_strand_id
1 'polypeptide(L)'
;LFILRAIMGLTSGYIPNAMALVASQVPRERSGWALSTLSTAQISGVIGGPLLGGFLADHVGLRAVFIITAILLTISFLVTLFLIKEGGRPVVSKSERLSGKAVFASLPYPGLMISLFVTTMVIQLCNGSVGPILALFIKSMAPDSSNIAFLSGMIAAVPGVSALMSAPRLGKLGDRIGTARILMATLIIAVILFFAMSFVTTPLQLGILRFLLGFADGAMLPAVQTLLVKYSSDQVTGRIFGYNQSFMYLGNVAGPLIGASVSAMAGFRWVFAATAVVVLLNIIQLAFALRRRRRIAEAKSAR
;
A
#
# COMPACT_ATOMS: atom_id res chain seq x y z
N LEU A 1 6.92 0.62 24.52
CA LEU A 1 6.45 1.02 23.21
C LEU A 1 6.05 -0.18 22.35
N PHE A 2 6.87 -1.23 22.27
CA PHE A 2 6.61 -2.44 21.46
C PHE A 2 5.29 -3.12 21.85
N ILE A 3 5.05 -3.38 23.13
CA ILE A 3 3.81 -4.01 23.63
C ILE A 3 2.58 -3.17 23.26
N LEU A 4 2.64 -1.85 23.45
CA LEU A 4 1.54 -0.95 23.09
C LEU A 4 1.26 -0.97 21.58
N ARG A 5 2.29 -1.03 20.73
CA ARG A 5 2.15 -1.18 19.27
C ARG A 5 1.55 -2.53 18.89
N ALA A 6 1.92 -3.61 19.57
CA ALA A 6 1.35 -4.93 19.34
C ALA A 6 -0.15 -4.97 19.70
N ILE A 7 -0.54 -4.41 20.86
CA ILE A 7 -1.95 -4.29 21.26
C ILE A 7 -2.74 -3.44 20.24
N MET A 8 -2.19 -2.30 19.83
CA MET A 8 -2.79 -1.44 18.81
C MET A 8 -2.99 -2.20 17.49
N GLY A 9 -2.01 -3.04 17.09
CA GLY A 9 -2.12 -3.88 15.89
C GLY A 9 -3.25 -4.90 15.96
N LEU A 10 -3.45 -5.53 17.11
CA LEU A 10 -4.55 -6.49 17.33
C LEU A 10 -5.93 -5.82 17.25
N THR A 11 -6.03 -4.54 17.56
CA THR A 11 -7.29 -3.76 17.54
C THR A 11 -7.48 -2.95 16.25
N SER A 12 -6.51 -2.94 15.33
CA SER A 12 -6.50 -2.07 14.14
C SER A 12 -7.40 -2.51 12.98
N GLY A 13 -8.44 -3.32 13.22
CA GLY A 13 -9.41 -3.77 12.20
C GLY A 13 -10.43 -2.72 11.73
N TYR A 14 -10.30 -1.46 12.14
CA TYR A 14 -11.32 -0.43 11.89
C TYR A 14 -11.58 -0.15 10.41
N ILE A 15 -10.54 0.05 9.60
CA ILE A 15 -10.69 0.44 8.18
C ILE A 15 -11.40 -0.64 7.34
N PRO A 16 -10.99 -1.93 7.36
CA PRO A 16 -11.71 -2.97 6.62
C PRO A 16 -13.15 -3.14 7.10
N ASN A 17 -13.40 -3.02 8.40
CA ASN A 17 -14.75 -3.11 8.96
C ASN A 17 -15.63 -1.92 8.54
N ALA A 18 -15.09 -0.70 8.52
CA ALA A 18 -15.80 0.49 8.03
C ALA A 18 -16.14 0.36 6.55
N MET A 19 -15.21 -0.10 5.71
CA MET A 19 -15.48 -0.37 4.29
C MET A 19 -16.56 -1.43 4.09
N ALA A 20 -16.51 -2.54 4.84
CA ALA A 20 -17.51 -3.60 4.78
C ALA A 20 -18.88 -3.11 5.25
N LEU A 21 -18.93 -2.28 6.30
CA LEU A 21 -20.17 -1.70 6.80
C LEU A 21 -20.81 -0.79 5.75
N VAL A 22 -20.05 0.15 5.19
CA VAL A 22 -20.53 1.05 4.13
C VAL A 22 -21.00 0.26 2.91
N ALA A 23 -20.23 -0.74 2.47
CA ALA A 23 -20.62 -1.58 1.33
C ALA A 23 -21.92 -2.37 1.58
N SER A 24 -22.24 -2.72 2.83
CA SER A 24 -23.45 -3.47 3.20
C SER A 24 -24.69 -2.60 3.42
N GLN A 25 -24.51 -1.33 3.76
CA GLN A 25 -25.62 -0.43 4.10
C GLN A 25 -26.05 0.51 2.96
N VAL A 26 -25.14 0.74 1.99
CA VAL A 26 -25.41 1.65 0.88
C VAL A 26 -25.99 0.88 -0.31
N PRO A 27 -27.05 1.38 -0.97
CA PRO A 27 -27.59 0.80 -2.21
C PRO A 27 -26.48 0.63 -3.26
N ARG A 28 -26.59 -0.44 -4.07
CA ARG A 28 -25.54 -0.79 -5.08
C ARG A 28 -25.23 0.36 -6.03
N GLU A 29 -26.25 1.17 -6.38
CA GLU A 29 -26.14 2.32 -7.29
C GLU A 29 -25.27 3.44 -6.72
N ARG A 30 -25.15 3.55 -5.39
CA ARG A 30 -24.36 4.58 -4.68
C ARG A 30 -23.12 4.03 -3.97
N SER A 31 -22.91 2.73 -4.01
CA SER A 31 -21.81 2.07 -3.31
C SER A 31 -20.44 2.57 -3.82
N GLY A 32 -20.30 2.82 -5.12
CA GLY A 32 -19.09 3.37 -5.71
C GLY A 32 -18.76 4.77 -5.16
N TRP A 33 -19.73 5.65 -5.05
CA TRP A 33 -19.52 6.99 -4.46
C TRP A 33 -19.13 6.90 -2.99
N ALA A 34 -19.82 6.09 -2.20
CA ALA A 34 -19.58 5.97 -0.77
C ALA A 34 -18.20 5.37 -0.46
N LEU A 35 -17.79 4.31 -1.18
CA LEU A 35 -16.46 3.71 -1.04
C LEU A 35 -15.35 4.63 -1.53
N SER A 36 -15.58 5.39 -2.61
CA SER A 36 -14.62 6.39 -3.09
C SER A 36 -14.42 7.52 -2.07
N THR A 37 -15.49 7.98 -1.43
CA THR A 37 -15.42 9.00 -0.38
C THR A 37 -14.60 8.49 0.81
N LEU A 38 -14.83 7.25 1.23
CA LEU A 38 -14.06 6.62 2.31
C LEU A 38 -12.58 6.47 1.94
N SER A 39 -12.29 6.06 0.70
CA SER A 39 -10.92 5.97 0.18
C SER A 39 -10.24 7.34 0.11
N THR A 40 -10.96 8.38 -0.28
CA THR A 40 -10.44 9.76 -0.28
C THR A 40 -10.06 10.21 1.13
N ALA A 41 -10.89 9.91 2.15
CA ALA A 41 -10.57 10.21 3.54
C ALA A 41 -9.30 9.45 4.00
N GLN A 42 -9.17 8.17 3.62
CA GLN A 42 -7.99 7.38 3.93
C GLN A 42 -6.71 7.97 3.29
N ILE A 43 -6.77 8.34 2.01
CA ILE A 43 -5.65 8.96 1.30
C ILE A 43 -5.29 10.32 1.93
N SER A 44 -6.30 11.11 2.29
CA SER A 44 -6.08 12.40 2.98
C SER A 44 -5.34 12.21 4.32
N GLY A 45 -5.67 11.13 5.05
CA GLY A 45 -4.97 10.78 6.28
C GLY A 45 -3.51 10.35 6.05
N VAL A 46 -3.25 9.60 4.98
CA VAL A 46 -1.88 9.18 4.61
C VAL A 46 -1.01 10.37 4.22
N ILE A 47 -1.56 11.38 3.56
CA ILE A 47 -0.85 12.59 3.17
C ILE A 47 -0.76 13.60 4.34
N GLY A 48 -1.90 13.86 4.97
CA GLY A 48 -2.01 14.86 6.05
C GLY A 48 -1.32 14.43 7.34
N GLY A 49 -1.33 13.13 7.66
CA GLY A 49 -0.73 12.59 8.87
C GLY A 49 0.75 12.96 9.04
N PRO A 50 1.64 12.60 8.11
CA PRO A 50 3.05 12.97 8.20
C PRO A 50 3.32 14.48 8.19
N LEU A 51 2.55 15.24 7.39
CA LEU A 51 2.69 16.70 7.33
C LEU A 51 2.33 17.37 8.66
N LEU A 52 1.12 17.10 9.17
CA LEU A 52 0.63 17.66 10.42
C LEU A 52 1.43 17.12 11.61
N GLY A 53 1.73 15.82 11.61
CA GLY A 53 2.53 15.19 12.65
C GLY A 53 3.94 15.76 12.74
N GLY A 54 4.60 15.99 11.60
CA GLY A 54 5.91 16.62 11.52
C GLY A 54 5.90 18.08 11.98
N PHE A 55 4.92 18.86 11.51
CA PHE A 55 4.75 20.26 11.92
C PHE A 55 4.51 20.38 13.43
N LEU A 56 3.58 19.61 13.97
CA LEU A 56 3.29 19.61 15.40
C LEU A 56 4.49 19.12 16.24
N ALA A 57 5.23 18.12 15.75
CA ALA A 57 6.38 17.60 16.49
C ALA A 57 7.49 18.66 16.67
N ASP A 58 7.73 19.50 15.66
CA ASP A 58 8.72 20.55 15.74
C ASP A 58 8.27 21.74 16.62
N HIS A 59 6.95 22.04 16.70
CA HIS A 59 6.44 23.20 17.44
C HIS A 59 6.03 22.89 18.89
N VAL A 60 5.37 21.74 19.11
CA VAL A 60 4.81 21.38 20.44
C VAL A 60 5.44 20.12 21.05
N GLY A 61 6.37 19.50 20.33
CA GLY A 61 7.10 18.31 20.77
C GLY A 61 6.34 16.99 20.56
N LEU A 62 7.09 15.91 20.49
CA LEU A 62 6.57 14.56 20.17
C LEU A 62 5.50 14.07 21.16
N ARG A 63 5.62 14.38 22.46
CA ARG A 63 4.64 13.96 23.48
C ARG A 63 3.26 14.56 23.23
N ALA A 64 3.20 15.85 22.88
CA ALA A 64 1.95 16.54 22.55
C ALA A 64 1.28 15.94 21.31
N VAL A 65 2.05 15.55 20.30
CA VAL A 65 1.51 14.89 19.09
C VAL A 65 0.80 13.59 19.44
N PHE A 66 1.37 12.76 20.32
CA PHE A 66 0.71 11.53 20.78
C PHE A 66 -0.59 11.81 21.55
N ILE A 67 -0.62 12.85 22.40
CA ILE A 67 -1.82 13.25 23.14
C ILE A 67 -2.91 13.74 22.18
N ILE A 68 -2.56 14.62 21.23
CA ILE A 68 -3.49 15.12 20.20
C ILE A 68 -4.08 13.93 19.39
N THR A 69 -3.22 13.00 18.98
CA THR A 69 -3.67 11.80 18.25
C THR A 69 -4.61 10.95 19.09
N ALA A 70 -4.33 10.77 20.38
CA ALA A 70 -5.20 10.03 21.30
C ALA A 70 -6.56 10.70 21.45
N ILE A 71 -6.62 12.03 21.57
CA ILE A 71 -7.86 12.81 21.63
C ILE A 71 -8.68 12.62 20.35
N LEU A 72 -8.05 12.75 19.17
CA LEU A 72 -8.73 12.57 17.89
C LEU A 72 -9.28 11.15 17.71
N LEU A 73 -8.53 10.13 18.13
CA LEU A 73 -9.00 8.73 18.09
C LEU A 73 -10.15 8.52 19.07
N THR A 74 -10.11 9.14 20.26
CA THR A 74 -11.20 9.06 21.25
C THR A 74 -12.47 9.73 20.70
N ILE A 75 -12.35 10.90 20.10
CA ILE A 75 -13.50 11.56 19.44
C ILE A 75 -14.06 10.67 18.32
N SER A 76 -13.22 10.11 17.48
CA SER A 76 -13.62 9.19 16.41
C SER A 76 -14.33 7.95 16.96
N PHE A 77 -13.85 7.39 18.06
CA PHE A 77 -14.49 6.28 18.76
C PHE A 77 -15.89 6.66 19.27
N LEU A 78 -16.02 7.79 19.94
CA LEU A 78 -17.31 8.27 20.47
C LEU A 78 -18.30 8.55 19.35
N VAL A 79 -17.88 9.19 18.27
CA VAL A 79 -18.69 9.42 17.07
C VAL A 79 -19.19 8.08 16.49
N THR A 80 -18.29 7.10 16.36
CA THR A 80 -18.65 5.77 15.87
C THR A 80 -19.65 5.07 16.79
N LEU A 81 -19.41 5.13 18.10
CA LEU A 81 -20.25 4.47 19.10
C LEU A 81 -21.66 5.03 19.15
N PHE A 82 -21.83 6.34 19.06
CA PHE A 82 -23.13 7.00 19.25
C PHE A 82 -23.89 7.27 17.94
N LEU A 83 -23.18 7.48 16.84
CA LEU A 83 -23.82 7.88 15.57
C LEU A 83 -23.99 6.73 14.58
N ILE A 84 -23.16 5.68 14.65
CA ILE A 84 -23.24 4.58 13.69
C ILE A 84 -24.13 3.46 14.25
N LYS A 85 -25.24 3.21 13.55
CA LYS A 85 -26.13 2.07 13.82
C LYS A 85 -25.82 0.95 12.82
N GLU A 86 -25.42 -0.21 13.32
CA GLU A 86 -25.23 -1.39 12.46
C GLU A 86 -26.59 -2.01 12.13
N GLY A 87 -26.95 -2.02 10.83
CA GLY A 87 -28.02 -2.88 10.32
C GLY A 87 -27.58 -4.35 10.33
N GLY A 88 -28.50 -5.27 10.63
CA GLY A 88 -28.18 -6.71 10.69
C GLY A 88 -27.50 -7.19 9.42
N ARG A 89 -26.31 -7.78 9.55
CA ARG A 89 -25.59 -8.39 8.42
C ARG A 89 -26.28 -9.70 8.05
N PRO A 90 -26.59 -9.96 6.76
CA PRO A 90 -27.02 -11.29 6.34
C PRO A 90 -25.88 -12.28 6.66
N VAL A 91 -26.18 -13.26 7.49
CA VAL A 91 -25.24 -14.32 7.84
C VAL A 91 -25.10 -15.26 6.64
N VAL A 92 -23.99 -15.16 5.91
CA VAL A 92 -23.67 -16.10 4.84
C VAL A 92 -23.46 -17.48 5.46
N SER A 93 -24.30 -18.44 5.05
CA SER A 93 -24.27 -19.82 5.54
C SER A 93 -22.88 -20.45 5.39
N LYS A 94 -22.45 -21.18 6.42
CA LYS A 94 -21.16 -21.91 6.43
C LYS A 94 -21.06 -22.97 5.31
N SER A 95 -22.18 -23.46 4.81
CA SER A 95 -22.26 -24.53 3.81
C SER A 95 -21.80 -24.15 2.41
N GLU A 96 -21.76 -22.84 2.08
CA GLU A 96 -21.35 -22.34 0.76
C GLU A 96 -19.87 -21.93 0.68
N ARG A 97 -19.10 -22.11 1.74
CA ARG A 97 -17.68 -21.69 1.76
C ARG A 97 -16.79 -22.73 1.07
N LEU A 98 -16.42 -22.47 -0.15
CA LEU A 98 -15.38 -23.24 -0.85
C LEU A 98 -14.11 -23.33 0.02
N SER A 99 -13.45 -24.47 0.10
CA SER A 99 -12.15 -24.58 0.79
C SER A 99 -11.09 -23.75 0.07
N GLY A 100 -10.00 -23.35 0.75
CA GLY A 100 -8.92 -22.58 0.11
C GLY A 100 -8.34 -23.30 -1.11
N LYS A 101 -8.18 -24.62 -1.04
CA LYS A 101 -7.73 -25.46 -2.17
C LYS A 101 -8.70 -25.40 -3.35
N ALA A 102 -10.00 -25.45 -3.07
CA ALA A 102 -11.04 -25.38 -4.11
C ALA A 102 -11.05 -24.00 -4.81
N VAL A 103 -10.81 -22.91 -4.07
CA VAL A 103 -10.67 -21.57 -4.65
C VAL A 103 -9.48 -21.51 -5.62
N PHE A 104 -8.30 -22.00 -5.22
CA PHE A 104 -7.14 -22.02 -6.10
C PHE A 104 -7.31 -22.95 -7.31
N ALA A 105 -8.01 -24.09 -7.12
CA ALA A 105 -8.32 -25.02 -8.21
C ALA A 105 -9.29 -24.43 -9.25
N SER A 106 -10.19 -23.53 -8.84
CA SER A 106 -11.15 -22.87 -9.74
C SER A 106 -10.53 -21.72 -10.56
N LEU A 107 -9.30 -21.31 -10.23
CA LEU A 107 -8.65 -20.18 -10.92
C LEU A 107 -8.05 -20.63 -12.27
N PRO A 108 -8.24 -19.84 -13.33
CA PRO A 108 -7.66 -20.15 -14.65
C PRO A 108 -6.13 -20.06 -14.66
N TYR A 109 -5.55 -19.23 -13.78
CA TYR A 109 -4.10 -18.97 -13.72
C TYR A 109 -3.62 -18.83 -12.26
N PRO A 110 -3.60 -19.91 -11.45
CA PRO A 110 -3.27 -19.81 -10.01
C PRO A 110 -1.85 -19.28 -9.75
N GLY A 111 -0.87 -19.63 -10.58
CA GLY A 111 0.50 -19.10 -10.46
C GLY A 111 0.61 -17.60 -10.71
N LEU A 112 -0.20 -17.03 -11.60
CA LEU A 112 -0.25 -15.58 -11.79
C LEU A 112 -0.89 -14.88 -10.58
N MET A 113 -1.93 -15.49 -9.97
CA MET A 113 -2.57 -14.94 -8.78
C MET A 113 -1.59 -14.85 -7.60
N ILE A 114 -0.85 -15.91 -7.33
CA ILE A 114 0.20 -15.90 -6.30
C ILE A 114 1.25 -14.83 -6.61
N SER A 115 1.64 -14.69 -7.88
CA SER A 115 2.59 -13.67 -8.31
C SER A 115 2.06 -12.25 -8.03
N LEU A 116 0.79 -11.99 -8.25
CA LEU A 116 0.15 -10.70 -7.97
C LEU A 116 0.08 -10.43 -6.44
N PHE A 117 -0.20 -11.44 -5.61
CA PHE A 117 -0.15 -11.30 -4.16
C PHE A 117 1.25 -10.96 -3.67
N VAL A 118 2.28 -11.65 -4.18
CA VAL A 118 3.68 -11.33 -3.88
C VAL A 118 4.02 -9.91 -4.34
N THR A 119 3.53 -9.48 -5.50
CA THR A 119 3.71 -8.10 -5.98
C THR A 119 3.09 -7.08 -5.03
N THR A 120 1.87 -7.32 -4.52
CA THR A 120 1.25 -6.45 -3.48
C THR A 120 2.11 -6.40 -2.22
N MET A 121 2.60 -7.55 -1.75
CA MET A 121 3.49 -7.63 -0.59
C MET A 121 4.77 -6.81 -0.80
N VAL A 122 5.41 -6.96 -1.97
CA VAL A 122 6.64 -6.23 -2.30
C VAL A 122 6.41 -4.72 -2.37
N ILE A 123 5.33 -4.25 -3.00
CA ILE A 123 4.97 -2.83 -3.04
C ILE A 123 4.85 -2.25 -1.61
N GLN A 124 4.15 -2.95 -0.73
CA GLN A 124 3.95 -2.51 0.65
C GLN A 124 5.24 -2.59 1.48
N LEU A 125 6.05 -3.64 1.27
CA LEU A 125 7.36 -3.79 1.89
C LEU A 125 8.27 -2.61 1.51
N CYS A 126 8.33 -2.26 0.22
CA CYS A 126 9.17 -1.18 -0.27
C CYS A 126 8.75 0.18 0.31
N ASN A 127 7.45 0.48 0.30
CA ASN A 127 6.93 1.71 0.89
C ASN A 127 7.15 1.77 2.41
N GLY A 128 7.00 0.63 3.10
CA GLY A 128 7.20 0.50 4.54
C GLY A 128 8.66 0.58 4.98
N SER A 129 9.61 0.15 4.15
CA SER A 129 11.04 0.08 4.51
C SER A 129 11.68 1.45 4.73
N VAL A 130 11.19 2.49 4.04
CA VAL A 130 11.74 3.84 4.11
C VAL A 130 11.25 4.61 5.34
N GLY A 131 10.02 4.35 5.81
CA GLY A 131 9.39 5.10 6.91
C GLY A 131 10.28 5.23 8.16
N PRO A 132 10.76 4.13 8.76
CA PRO A 132 11.52 4.16 10.00
C PRO A 132 12.85 4.91 9.91
N ILE A 133 13.46 4.93 8.73
CA ILE A 133 14.80 5.50 8.53
C ILE A 133 14.77 6.94 8.04
N LEU A 134 13.62 7.42 7.55
CA LEU A 134 13.51 8.68 6.82
C LEU A 134 14.01 9.88 7.62
N ALA A 135 13.55 10.04 8.85
CA ALA A 135 13.95 11.17 9.70
C ALA A 135 15.45 11.13 10.07
N LEU A 136 15.97 9.93 10.36
CA LEU A 136 17.40 9.75 10.68
C LEU A 136 18.28 9.99 9.45
N PHE A 137 17.82 9.55 8.28
CA PHE A 137 18.55 9.78 7.03
C PHE A 137 18.57 11.25 6.66
N ILE A 138 17.44 11.97 6.81
CA ILE A 138 17.39 13.42 6.59
C ILE A 138 18.29 14.15 7.58
N LYS A 139 18.30 13.75 8.85
CA LYS A 139 19.18 14.31 9.86
C LYS A 139 20.67 14.12 9.52
N SER A 140 21.02 12.99 8.93
CA SER A 140 22.42 12.73 8.51
C SER A 140 22.86 13.59 7.31
N MET A 141 21.92 14.04 6.47
CA MET A 141 22.18 14.91 5.33
C MET A 141 22.11 16.42 5.66
N ALA A 142 21.36 16.78 6.69
CA ALA A 142 21.15 18.16 7.12
C ALA A 142 21.17 18.28 8.65
N PRO A 143 22.35 18.08 9.29
CA PRO A 143 22.46 18.01 10.76
C PRO A 143 22.08 19.32 11.45
N ASP A 144 22.31 20.46 10.80
CA ASP A 144 22.08 21.80 11.34
C ASP A 144 20.62 22.29 11.14
N SER A 145 19.76 21.49 10.52
CA SER A 145 18.36 21.87 10.30
C SER A 145 17.56 21.80 11.62
N SER A 146 16.89 22.91 11.95
CA SER A 146 16.00 22.98 13.13
C SER A 146 14.66 22.25 12.94
N ASN A 147 14.23 22.02 11.68
CA ASN A 147 12.88 21.52 11.33
C ASN A 147 12.92 20.13 10.69
N ILE A 148 13.70 19.19 11.28
CA ILE A 148 13.90 17.86 10.72
C ILE A 148 12.58 17.05 10.69
N ALA A 149 11.73 17.17 11.70
CA ALA A 149 10.48 16.43 11.75
C ALA A 149 9.50 16.92 10.68
N PHE A 150 9.38 18.22 10.48
CA PHE A 150 8.55 18.79 9.42
C PHE A 150 9.07 18.42 8.02
N LEU A 151 10.38 18.52 7.79
CA LEU A 151 11.01 18.16 6.52
C LEU A 151 10.82 16.66 6.21
N SER A 152 10.94 15.81 7.24
CA SER A 152 10.68 14.38 7.12
C SER A 152 9.21 14.08 6.83
N GLY A 153 8.29 14.78 7.48
CA GLY A 153 6.86 14.69 7.24
C GLY A 153 6.49 15.10 5.82
N MET A 154 7.06 16.21 5.34
CA MET A 154 6.87 16.68 3.96
C MET A 154 7.37 15.64 2.93
N ILE A 155 8.59 15.18 3.08
CA ILE A 155 9.18 14.18 2.17
C ILE A 155 8.43 12.84 2.26
N ALA A 156 7.86 12.49 3.41
CA ALA A 156 7.01 11.31 3.56
C ALA A 156 5.66 11.44 2.84
N ALA A 157 5.06 12.62 2.83
CA ALA A 157 3.75 12.89 2.22
C ALA A 157 3.80 13.05 0.70
N VAL A 158 4.92 13.54 0.16
CA VAL A 158 5.10 13.87 -1.26
C VAL A 158 4.71 12.73 -2.23
N PRO A 159 5.05 11.46 -2.00
CA PRO A 159 4.62 10.37 -2.88
C PRO A 159 3.09 10.21 -2.93
N GLY A 160 2.40 10.46 -1.80
CA GLY A 160 0.93 10.41 -1.75
C GLY A 160 0.29 11.47 -2.66
N VAL A 161 0.83 12.69 -2.66
CA VAL A 161 0.34 13.79 -3.51
C VAL A 161 0.51 13.44 -5.00
N SER A 162 1.68 12.98 -5.40
CA SER A 162 1.93 12.61 -6.80
C SER A 162 1.15 11.36 -7.22
N ALA A 163 0.93 10.42 -6.32
CA ALA A 163 0.08 9.24 -6.57
C ALA A 163 -1.37 9.64 -6.86
N LEU A 164 -1.95 10.59 -6.11
CA LEU A 164 -3.29 11.10 -6.39
C LEU A 164 -3.40 11.73 -7.79
N MET A 165 -2.37 12.45 -8.22
CA MET A 165 -2.33 13.07 -9.54
C MET A 165 -2.21 12.05 -10.67
N SER A 166 -1.47 10.97 -10.45
CA SER A 166 -1.15 9.97 -11.47
C SER A 166 -2.18 8.85 -11.59
N ALA A 167 -2.80 8.43 -10.49
CA ALA A 167 -3.67 7.26 -10.42
C ALA A 167 -4.79 7.27 -11.48
N PRO A 168 -5.58 8.35 -11.69
CA PRO A 168 -6.62 8.36 -12.70
C PRO A 168 -6.09 8.29 -14.13
N ARG A 169 -4.93 8.95 -14.39
CA ARG A 169 -4.31 8.99 -15.72
C ARG A 169 -3.71 7.66 -16.10
N LEU A 170 -2.95 7.06 -15.18
CA LEU A 170 -2.31 5.76 -15.40
C LEU A 170 -3.34 4.61 -15.41
N GLY A 171 -4.45 4.72 -14.64
CA GLY A 171 -5.58 3.81 -14.74
C GLY A 171 -6.17 3.81 -16.15
N LYS A 172 -6.56 4.97 -16.68
CA LYS A 172 -7.08 5.10 -18.07
C LYS A 172 -6.08 4.63 -19.12
N LEU A 173 -4.79 4.87 -18.93
CA LEU A 173 -3.75 4.38 -19.82
C LEU A 173 -3.65 2.86 -19.74
N GLY A 174 -3.78 2.28 -18.54
CA GLY A 174 -3.82 0.82 -18.32
C GLY A 174 -4.97 0.13 -19.06
N ASP A 175 -6.12 0.78 -19.15
CA ASP A 175 -7.27 0.27 -19.91
C ASP A 175 -6.99 0.25 -21.41
N ARG A 176 -6.24 1.22 -21.92
CA ARG A 176 -5.91 1.33 -23.37
C ARG A 176 -4.77 0.41 -23.81
N ILE A 177 -3.64 0.42 -23.08
CA ILE A 177 -2.42 -0.30 -23.51
C ILE A 177 -2.22 -1.63 -22.78
N GLY A 178 -3.05 -1.91 -21.76
CA GLY A 178 -3.04 -3.12 -20.95
C GLY A 178 -2.46 -2.94 -19.57
N THR A 179 -3.26 -3.26 -18.55
CA THR A 179 -2.93 -3.09 -17.12
C THR A 179 -1.62 -3.78 -16.71
N ALA A 180 -1.33 -4.97 -17.27
CA ALA A 180 -0.09 -5.68 -16.96
C ALA A 180 1.16 -4.93 -17.47
N ARG A 181 1.04 -4.21 -18.62
CA ARG A 181 2.16 -3.40 -19.13
C ARG A 181 2.41 -2.18 -18.26
N ILE A 182 1.35 -1.52 -17.79
CA ILE A 182 1.46 -0.40 -16.85
C ILE A 182 2.11 -0.86 -15.54
N LEU A 183 1.65 -1.98 -14.96
CA LEU A 183 2.25 -2.54 -13.75
C LEU A 183 3.75 -2.81 -13.92
N MET A 184 4.15 -3.44 -15.03
CA MET A 184 5.57 -3.71 -15.31
C MET A 184 6.38 -2.43 -15.49
N ALA A 185 5.85 -1.44 -16.22
CA ALA A 185 6.52 -0.17 -16.44
C ALA A 185 6.72 0.62 -15.13
N THR A 186 5.69 0.68 -14.28
CA THR A 186 5.78 1.38 -12.98
C THR A 186 6.73 0.68 -12.02
N LEU A 187 6.79 -0.66 -12.00
CA LEU A 187 7.77 -1.40 -11.22
C LEU A 187 9.21 -1.14 -11.72
N ILE A 188 9.44 -1.08 -13.03
CA ILE A 188 10.77 -0.74 -13.60
C ILE A 188 11.18 0.68 -13.19
N ILE A 189 10.27 1.64 -13.30
CA ILE A 189 10.52 3.02 -12.84
C ILE A 189 10.86 3.03 -11.35
N ALA A 190 10.14 2.25 -10.53
CA ALA A 190 10.44 2.17 -9.09
C ALA A 190 11.84 1.61 -8.81
N VAL A 191 12.31 0.58 -9.53
CA VAL A 191 13.68 0.07 -9.41
C VAL A 191 14.70 1.18 -9.66
N ILE A 192 14.53 1.91 -10.77
CA ILE A 192 15.44 3.00 -11.16
C ILE A 192 15.45 4.09 -10.08
N LEU A 193 14.28 4.49 -9.58
CA LEU A 193 14.16 5.55 -8.58
C LEU A 193 14.69 5.11 -7.21
N PHE A 194 14.40 3.90 -6.76
CA PHE A 194 14.99 3.38 -5.52
C PHE A 194 16.50 3.26 -5.62
N PHE A 195 17.02 2.79 -6.75
CA PHE A 195 18.46 2.76 -6.96
C PHE A 195 19.07 4.16 -6.97
N ALA A 196 18.44 5.14 -7.62
CA ALA A 196 18.89 6.54 -7.60
C ALA A 196 18.89 7.15 -6.17
N MET A 197 17.88 6.77 -5.34
CA MET A 197 17.81 7.23 -3.94
C MET A 197 19.01 6.77 -3.09
N SER A 198 19.71 5.69 -3.45
CA SER A 198 20.91 5.26 -2.72
C SER A 198 22.11 6.23 -2.88
N PHE A 199 22.08 7.10 -3.89
CA PHE A 199 23.16 8.08 -4.15
C PHE A 199 22.82 9.50 -3.68
N VAL A 200 21.65 9.72 -3.10
CA VAL A 200 21.17 11.04 -2.66
C VAL A 200 22.05 11.61 -1.55
N THR A 201 22.38 12.89 -1.65
CA THR A 201 23.19 13.63 -0.70
C THR A 201 22.44 14.78 -0.02
N THR A 202 21.29 15.19 -0.56
CA THR A 202 20.49 16.27 -0.01
C THR A 202 19.03 15.87 0.18
N PRO A 203 18.31 16.43 1.19
CA PRO A 203 16.89 16.17 1.39
C PRO A 203 16.03 16.55 0.18
N LEU A 204 16.40 17.59 -0.56
CA LEU A 204 15.67 18.04 -1.76
C LEU A 204 15.72 16.96 -2.86
N GLN A 205 16.90 16.41 -3.13
CA GLN A 205 17.04 15.30 -4.11
C GLN A 205 16.16 14.11 -3.72
N LEU A 206 16.16 13.73 -2.43
CA LEU A 206 15.30 12.67 -1.90
C LEU A 206 13.82 12.99 -2.13
N GLY A 207 13.39 14.22 -1.84
CA GLY A 207 12.03 14.69 -2.06
C GLY A 207 11.60 14.59 -3.52
N ILE A 208 12.44 15.03 -4.46
CA ILE A 208 12.18 14.95 -5.90
C ILE A 208 12.03 13.50 -6.35
N LEU A 209 12.95 12.61 -5.95
CA LEU A 209 12.87 11.20 -6.32
C LEU A 209 11.65 10.52 -5.71
N ARG A 210 11.27 10.85 -4.48
CA ARG A 210 10.04 10.36 -3.86
C ARG A 210 8.79 10.89 -4.55
N PHE A 211 8.79 12.13 -5.02
CA PHE A 211 7.71 12.69 -5.83
C PHE A 211 7.54 11.89 -7.13
N LEU A 212 8.62 11.62 -7.83
CA LEU A 212 8.60 10.80 -9.05
C LEU A 212 8.16 9.35 -8.76
N LEU A 213 8.60 8.77 -7.64
CA LEU A 213 8.16 7.44 -7.21
C LEU A 213 6.65 7.38 -6.98
N GLY A 214 6.06 8.41 -6.39
CA GLY A 214 4.62 8.48 -6.16
C GLY A 214 3.80 8.42 -7.45
N PHE A 215 4.30 8.94 -8.58
CA PHE A 215 3.64 8.73 -9.87
C PHE A 215 3.54 7.26 -10.25
N ALA A 216 4.56 6.47 -9.97
CA ALA A 216 4.54 5.02 -10.21
C ALA A 216 3.62 4.32 -9.20
N ASP A 217 3.72 4.66 -7.91
CA ASP A 217 2.91 4.09 -6.83
C ASP A 217 1.40 4.24 -7.05
N GLY A 218 0.97 5.38 -7.61
CA GLY A 218 -0.43 5.66 -7.89
C GLY A 218 -1.10 4.65 -8.84
N ALA A 219 -0.31 3.92 -9.64
CA ALA A 219 -0.85 2.90 -10.55
C ALA A 219 -0.61 1.46 -10.07
N MET A 220 0.40 1.21 -9.23
CA MET A 220 0.82 -0.16 -8.90
C MET A 220 -0.28 -0.98 -8.25
N LEU A 221 -0.81 -0.52 -7.10
CA LEU A 221 -1.86 -1.26 -6.39
C LEU A 221 -3.16 -1.36 -7.17
N PRO A 222 -3.70 -0.28 -7.79
CA PRO A 222 -4.87 -0.39 -8.66
C PRO A 222 -4.66 -1.36 -9.82
N ALA A 223 -3.49 -1.38 -10.44
CA ALA A 223 -3.18 -2.32 -11.51
C ALA A 223 -3.18 -3.78 -11.05
N VAL A 224 -2.60 -4.07 -9.88
CA VAL A 224 -2.67 -5.41 -9.28
C VAL A 224 -4.12 -5.79 -9.01
N GLN A 225 -4.91 -4.93 -8.38
CA GLN A 225 -6.32 -5.19 -8.07
C GLN A 225 -7.15 -5.44 -9.34
N THR A 226 -6.95 -4.65 -10.38
CA THR A 226 -7.61 -4.85 -11.68
C THR A 226 -7.25 -6.21 -12.30
N LEU A 227 -5.98 -6.64 -12.21
CA LEU A 227 -5.56 -7.96 -12.69
C LEU A 227 -6.14 -9.09 -11.85
N LEU A 228 -6.26 -8.92 -10.52
CA LEU A 228 -6.90 -9.89 -9.64
C LEU A 228 -8.38 -10.08 -10.02
N VAL A 229 -9.13 -9.00 -10.22
CA VAL A 229 -10.53 -9.08 -10.71
C VAL A 229 -10.60 -9.75 -12.07
N LYS A 230 -9.76 -9.34 -13.02
CA LYS A 230 -9.76 -9.85 -14.40
C LYS A 230 -9.54 -11.36 -14.50
N TYR A 231 -8.80 -11.94 -13.54
CA TYR A 231 -8.44 -13.37 -13.56
C TYR A 231 -9.10 -14.19 -12.46
N SER A 232 -10.06 -13.63 -11.72
CA SER A 232 -10.93 -14.34 -10.79
C SER A 232 -12.36 -14.38 -11.32
N SER A 233 -13.13 -15.39 -10.91
CA SER A 233 -14.58 -15.40 -11.12
C SER A 233 -15.28 -14.62 -10.00
N ASP A 234 -16.48 -14.10 -10.27
CA ASP A 234 -17.25 -13.30 -9.30
C ASP A 234 -17.47 -14.04 -7.97
N GLN A 235 -17.65 -15.37 -8.03
CA GLN A 235 -17.88 -16.23 -6.86
C GLN A 235 -16.69 -16.28 -5.89
N VAL A 236 -15.45 -16.11 -6.36
CA VAL A 236 -14.24 -16.23 -5.53
C VAL A 236 -13.50 -14.90 -5.35
N THR A 237 -13.89 -13.84 -6.07
CA THR A 237 -13.21 -12.53 -6.07
C THR A 237 -13.03 -11.97 -4.66
N GLY A 238 -14.06 -12.01 -3.80
CA GLY A 238 -13.95 -11.54 -2.42
C GLY A 238 -12.88 -12.27 -1.61
N ARG A 239 -12.70 -13.58 -1.81
CA ARG A 239 -11.65 -14.38 -1.16
C ARG A 239 -10.26 -14.07 -1.69
N ILE A 240 -10.16 -13.85 -3.00
CA ILE A 240 -8.91 -13.42 -3.64
C ILE A 240 -8.45 -12.08 -3.06
N PHE A 241 -9.36 -11.14 -2.88
CA PHE A 241 -9.04 -9.87 -2.20
C PHE A 241 -8.67 -10.08 -0.73
N GLY A 242 -9.31 -11.01 -0.02
CA GLY A 242 -8.91 -11.38 1.34
C GLY A 242 -7.48 -11.93 1.42
N TYR A 243 -7.08 -12.82 0.50
CA TYR A 243 -5.70 -13.29 0.41
C TYR A 243 -4.74 -12.15 0.06
N ASN A 244 -5.10 -11.31 -0.93
CA ASN A 244 -4.29 -10.16 -1.30
C ASN A 244 -4.07 -9.20 -0.11
N GLN A 245 -5.09 -8.98 0.70
CA GLN A 245 -5.01 -8.17 1.92
C GLN A 245 -4.05 -8.76 2.95
N SER A 246 -4.03 -10.10 3.10
CA SER A 246 -3.06 -10.76 3.97
C SER A 246 -1.62 -10.54 3.51
N PHE A 247 -1.36 -10.65 2.21
CA PHE A 247 -0.03 -10.34 1.65
C PHE A 247 0.33 -8.86 1.79
N MET A 248 -0.64 -7.95 1.66
CA MET A 248 -0.45 -6.53 1.91
C MET A 248 0.01 -6.27 3.36
N TYR A 249 -0.64 -6.90 4.35
CA TYR A 249 -0.24 -6.79 5.74
C TYR A 249 1.13 -7.41 6.03
N LEU A 250 1.46 -8.54 5.40
CA LEU A 250 2.81 -9.11 5.50
C LEU A 250 3.86 -8.13 5.00
N GLY A 251 3.61 -7.44 3.88
CA GLY A 251 4.49 -6.39 3.36
C GLY A 251 4.64 -5.21 4.33
N ASN A 252 3.53 -4.76 4.92
CA ASN A 252 3.53 -3.67 5.90
C ASN A 252 4.32 -4.01 7.19
N VAL A 253 4.36 -5.28 7.59
CA VAL A 253 5.15 -5.74 8.74
C VAL A 253 6.62 -5.96 8.35
N ALA A 254 6.86 -6.61 7.22
CA ALA A 254 8.23 -6.94 6.78
C ALA A 254 9.02 -5.69 6.36
N GLY A 255 8.36 -4.69 5.76
CA GLY A 255 9.01 -3.48 5.28
C GLY A 255 9.81 -2.74 6.35
N PRO A 256 9.18 -2.27 7.45
CA PRO A 256 9.88 -1.58 8.53
C PRO A 256 10.99 -2.43 9.18
N LEU A 257 10.77 -3.74 9.33
CA LEU A 257 11.77 -4.65 9.90
C LEU A 257 13.00 -4.74 9.02
N ILE A 258 12.82 -4.96 7.71
CA ILE A 258 13.92 -5.04 6.75
C ILE A 258 14.63 -3.69 6.64
N GLY A 259 13.87 -2.58 6.55
CA GLY A 259 14.44 -1.24 6.49
C GLY A 259 15.32 -0.92 7.70
N ALA A 260 14.82 -1.20 8.91
CA ALA A 260 15.58 -1.01 10.14
C ALA A 260 16.82 -1.92 10.22
N SER A 261 16.68 -3.21 9.88
CA SER A 261 17.79 -4.17 9.93
C SER A 261 18.89 -3.82 8.93
N VAL A 262 18.53 -3.54 7.67
CA VAL A 262 19.51 -3.15 6.64
C VAL A 262 20.19 -1.84 7.02
N SER A 263 19.45 -0.85 7.53
CA SER A 263 20.04 0.43 7.94
C SER A 263 21.03 0.28 9.10
N ALA A 264 20.76 -0.61 10.05
CA ALA A 264 21.61 -0.88 11.19
C ALA A 264 22.91 -1.61 10.78
N MET A 265 22.84 -2.51 9.78
CA MET A 265 23.98 -3.32 9.35
C MET A 265 24.84 -2.63 8.28
N ALA A 266 24.24 -1.93 7.34
CA ALA A 266 24.92 -1.41 6.16
C ALA A 266 24.73 0.10 5.96
N GLY A 267 23.84 0.75 6.74
CA GLY A 267 23.57 2.18 6.63
C GLY A 267 22.36 2.50 5.75
N PHE A 268 21.88 3.74 5.85
CA PHE A 268 20.62 4.19 5.24
C PHE A 268 20.56 4.04 3.71
N ARG A 269 21.65 4.29 3.02
CA ARG A 269 21.71 4.20 1.54
C ARG A 269 21.44 2.80 1.04
N TRP A 270 21.92 1.80 1.76
CA TRP A 270 21.72 0.40 1.39
C TRP A 270 20.30 -0.08 1.52
N VAL A 271 19.45 0.60 2.32
CA VAL A 271 18.00 0.29 2.37
C VAL A 271 17.36 0.53 1.01
N PHE A 272 17.69 1.63 0.34
CA PHE A 272 17.17 1.92 -0.99
C PHE A 272 17.69 0.95 -2.05
N ALA A 273 18.99 0.62 -2.00
CA ALA A 273 19.57 -0.38 -2.91
C ALA A 273 18.96 -1.77 -2.71
N ALA A 274 18.80 -2.23 -1.46
CA ALA A 274 18.14 -3.50 -1.14
C ALA A 274 16.69 -3.51 -1.62
N THR A 275 15.96 -2.40 -1.42
CA THR A 275 14.59 -2.25 -1.91
C THR A 275 14.52 -2.34 -3.44
N ALA A 276 15.44 -1.70 -4.15
CA ALA A 276 15.54 -1.81 -5.61
C ALA A 276 15.75 -3.27 -6.06
N VAL A 277 16.61 -4.02 -5.37
CA VAL A 277 16.85 -5.45 -5.66
C VAL A 277 15.58 -6.28 -5.42
N VAL A 278 14.86 -6.06 -4.33
CA VAL A 278 13.60 -6.77 -4.04
C VAL A 278 12.55 -6.50 -5.12
N VAL A 279 12.39 -5.25 -5.57
CA VAL A 279 11.48 -4.92 -6.69
C VAL A 279 11.95 -5.58 -7.99
N LEU A 280 13.24 -5.60 -8.27
CA LEU A 280 13.80 -6.25 -9.46
C LEU A 280 13.51 -7.76 -9.48
N LEU A 281 13.71 -8.43 -8.36
CA LEU A 281 13.35 -9.85 -8.21
C LEU A 281 11.86 -10.09 -8.42
N ASN A 282 11.02 -9.20 -7.92
CA ASN A 282 9.57 -9.26 -8.16
C ASN A 282 9.21 -9.05 -9.64
N ILE A 283 9.87 -8.13 -10.35
CA ILE A 283 9.69 -7.94 -11.80
C ILE A 283 9.99 -9.24 -12.55
N ILE A 284 11.11 -9.89 -12.24
CA ILE A 284 11.51 -11.16 -12.86
C ILE A 284 10.43 -12.22 -12.62
N GLN A 285 10.00 -12.39 -11.37
CA GLN A 285 8.98 -13.35 -10.97
C GLN A 285 7.64 -13.08 -11.68
N LEU A 286 7.18 -11.81 -11.72
CA LEU A 286 5.95 -11.43 -12.38
C LEU A 286 6.03 -11.62 -13.91
N ALA A 287 7.17 -11.31 -14.53
CA ALA A 287 7.41 -11.52 -15.95
C ALA A 287 7.31 -13.01 -16.34
N PHE A 288 7.89 -13.90 -15.54
CA PHE A 288 7.74 -15.34 -15.73
C PHE A 288 6.29 -15.81 -15.61
N ALA A 289 5.54 -15.32 -14.62
CA ALA A 289 4.13 -15.66 -14.43
C ALA A 289 3.26 -15.19 -15.62
N LEU A 290 3.52 -13.98 -16.13
CA LEU A 290 2.82 -13.42 -17.29
C LEU A 290 3.15 -14.17 -18.59
N ARG A 291 4.41 -14.56 -18.80
CA ARG A 291 4.83 -15.39 -19.96
C ARG A 291 4.18 -16.77 -19.91
N ARG A 292 4.18 -17.42 -18.76
CA ARG A 292 3.53 -18.73 -18.56
C ARG A 292 2.03 -18.66 -18.86
N ARG A 293 1.35 -17.60 -18.41
CA ARG A 293 -0.06 -17.37 -18.72
C ARG A 293 -0.29 -17.26 -20.21
N ARG A 294 0.54 -16.51 -20.97
CA ARG A 294 0.41 -16.37 -22.44
C ARG A 294 0.50 -17.73 -23.12
N ARG A 295 1.49 -18.55 -22.79
CA ARG A 295 1.65 -19.90 -23.35
C ARG A 295 0.44 -20.80 -23.08
N ILE A 296 -0.15 -20.73 -21.87
CA ILE A 296 -1.35 -21.52 -21.53
C ILE A 296 -2.57 -21.01 -22.34
N ALA A 297 -2.71 -19.70 -22.55
CA ALA A 297 -3.81 -19.14 -23.33
C ALA A 297 -3.70 -19.53 -24.81
N GLU A 298 -2.51 -19.46 -25.39
CA GLU A 298 -2.23 -19.87 -26.79
C GLU A 298 -2.50 -21.37 -27.01
N ALA A 299 -2.07 -22.23 -26.07
CA ALA A 299 -2.33 -23.68 -26.13
C ALA A 299 -3.83 -24.03 -26.02
N LYS A 300 -4.64 -23.20 -25.32
CA LYS A 300 -6.11 -23.38 -25.25
C LYS A 300 -6.84 -22.88 -26.50
N SER A 301 -6.31 -21.91 -27.20
CA SER A 301 -6.89 -21.36 -28.42
C SER A 301 -6.55 -22.22 -29.66
N ALA A 302 -5.54 -23.07 -29.57
CA ALA A 302 -5.11 -24.00 -30.62
C ALA A 302 -5.81 -25.37 -30.58
N ARG A 303 -6.66 -25.59 -29.54
CA ARG A 303 -7.54 -26.76 -29.38
C ARG A 303 -8.98 -26.39 -29.68
#